data_153e169f71a7a2609de53406448f3d58
#
_entry.id   153e169f71a7a2609de53406448f3d58
#
_cell.length_a   1.000
_cell.length_b   1.000
_cell.length_c   1.000
_cell.angle_alpha   90.00
_cell.angle_beta   90.00
_cell.angle_gamma   90.00
#
_symmetry.space_group_name_H-M   'P 1'
#
loop_
_entity.id
_entity.type
_entity.pdbx_description
1 polymer ?
#
loop_
_entity_poly.entity_id
_entity_poly.type
_entity_poly.pdbx_seq_one_letter_code
_entity_poly.pdbx_strand_id
1 'polypeptide(L)'
;MQIIPLSEDFSRIADVNQDIEELGNGYGGAIGPAEGPVWVKDGSYLLFSDIHNNRRMKWTNDDGVTIFQEPTGYANGLTLDLKGRILACEHGPRRVTRQDKDGEITVVAASFRGTRLNRPNDIVVKSDGCLYFTDPGAP
;
A
#
# COMPACT_ATOMS: atom_id res chain seq x y z
N MET A 1 -14.82 -18.15 6.50
CA MET A 1 -15.02 -18.05 5.01
C MET A 1 -14.14 -19.12 4.39
N GLN A 2 -14.65 -19.90 3.41
CA GLN A 2 -13.90 -21.03 2.84
C GLN A 2 -13.07 -20.58 1.64
N ILE A 3 -11.81 -21.02 1.56
CA ILE A 3 -10.94 -20.85 0.40
C ILE A 3 -11.28 -21.93 -0.62
N ILE A 4 -11.57 -21.55 -1.87
CA ILE A 4 -11.85 -22.47 -2.98
C ILE A 4 -10.69 -22.36 -3.97
N PRO A 5 -9.76 -23.33 -4.01
CA PRO A 5 -8.64 -23.31 -4.95
C PRO A 5 -9.13 -23.61 -6.37
N LEU A 6 -8.72 -22.80 -7.35
CA LEU A 6 -9.03 -23.02 -8.76
C LEU A 6 -7.87 -23.69 -9.51
N SER A 7 -6.75 -23.96 -8.86
CA SER A 7 -5.57 -24.64 -9.39
C SER A 7 -4.90 -25.46 -8.30
N GLU A 8 -4.31 -26.59 -8.67
CA GLU A 8 -3.49 -27.43 -7.76
C GLU A 8 -2.25 -26.67 -7.24
N ASP A 9 -1.72 -25.73 -8.02
CA ASP A 9 -0.60 -24.88 -7.63
C ASP A 9 -0.92 -23.89 -6.51
N PHE A 10 -2.21 -23.69 -6.19
CA PHE A 10 -2.62 -22.74 -5.15
C PHE A 10 -2.07 -23.11 -3.77
N SER A 11 -1.90 -24.39 -3.49
CA SER A 11 -1.30 -24.89 -2.24
C SER A 11 0.14 -24.43 -1.98
N ARG A 12 0.83 -23.93 -3.03
CA ARG A 12 2.16 -23.32 -2.90
C ARG A 12 2.12 -21.88 -2.37
N ILE A 13 0.93 -21.25 -2.40
CA ILE A 13 0.72 -19.85 -2.04
C ILE A 13 0.03 -19.74 -0.70
N ALA A 14 -0.99 -20.58 -0.46
CA ALA A 14 -1.79 -20.53 0.76
C ALA A 14 -2.27 -21.94 1.17
N ASP A 15 -2.44 -22.15 2.47
CA ASP A 15 -3.11 -23.34 3.00
C ASP A 15 -4.61 -23.17 2.83
N VAL A 16 -5.23 -24.04 2.03
CA VAL A 16 -6.68 -24.03 1.77
C VAL A 16 -7.54 -24.38 2.99
N ASN A 17 -6.94 -25.00 4.00
CA ASN A 17 -7.61 -25.37 5.24
C ASN A 17 -7.52 -24.28 6.32
N GLN A 18 -6.74 -23.22 6.05
CA GLN A 18 -6.64 -22.11 6.97
C GLN A 18 -7.86 -21.20 6.84
N ASP A 19 -8.41 -20.77 7.97
CA ASP A 19 -9.47 -19.77 7.98
C ASP A 19 -8.96 -18.40 7.51
N ILE A 20 -9.86 -17.66 6.85
CA ILE A 20 -9.60 -16.24 6.54
C ILE A 20 -9.91 -15.45 7.79
N GLU A 21 -8.89 -14.80 8.32
CA GLU A 21 -8.99 -13.97 9.51
C GLU A 21 -9.27 -12.50 9.16
N GLU A 22 -10.16 -11.87 9.94
CA GLU A 22 -10.36 -10.43 9.90
C GLU A 22 -9.33 -9.78 10.82
N LEU A 23 -8.34 -9.11 10.25
CA LEU A 23 -7.27 -8.46 11.01
C LEU A 23 -7.69 -7.11 11.61
N GLY A 24 -8.75 -6.51 11.12
CA GLY A 24 -9.30 -5.23 11.64
C GLY A 24 -10.42 -4.70 10.77
N ASN A 25 -11.16 -3.75 11.31
CA ASN A 25 -12.30 -3.12 10.64
C ASN A 25 -12.36 -1.61 10.95
N GLY A 26 -13.27 -0.87 10.26
CA GLY A 26 -13.46 0.56 10.46
C GLY A 26 -12.41 1.44 9.80
N TYR A 27 -11.61 0.90 8.89
CA TYR A 27 -10.63 1.65 8.08
C TYR A 27 -11.20 2.03 6.72
N GLY A 28 -10.60 3.04 6.08
CA GLY A 28 -11.05 3.59 4.79
C GLY A 28 -12.01 4.76 4.93
N GLY A 29 -12.65 4.92 6.07
CA GLY A 29 -13.62 5.98 6.33
C GLY A 29 -15.00 5.67 5.76
N ALA A 30 -15.88 6.69 5.74
CA ALA A 30 -17.28 6.54 5.32
C ALA A 30 -17.48 6.38 3.81
N ILE A 31 -16.46 6.66 3.01
CA ILE A 31 -16.58 6.81 1.55
C ILE A 31 -15.64 5.92 0.74
N GLY A 32 -14.89 5.04 1.37
CA GLY A 32 -14.02 4.12 0.65
C GLY A 32 -13.39 3.05 1.53
N PRO A 33 -12.84 1.99 0.93
CA PRO A 33 -12.15 0.93 1.63
C PRO A 33 -10.78 1.36 2.15
N ALA A 34 -10.17 0.54 3.02
CA ALA A 34 -8.72 0.51 3.20
C ALA A 34 -8.08 -0.11 1.95
N GLU A 35 -6.91 0.38 1.56
CA GLU A 35 -6.25 0.02 0.31
C GLU A 35 -4.74 -0.14 0.43
N GLY A 36 -4.08 -0.52 -0.67
CA GLY A 36 -2.63 -0.59 -0.80
C GLY A 36 -1.94 -1.51 0.21
N PRO A 37 -2.42 -2.75 0.44
CA PRO A 37 -1.78 -3.63 1.39
C PRO A 37 -0.39 -4.05 0.89
N VAL A 38 0.64 -3.96 1.75
CA VAL A 38 1.99 -4.44 1.45
C VAL A 38 2.58 -5.16 2.67
N TRP A 39 3.05 -6.39 2.46
CA TRP A 39 3.75 -7.14 3.49
C TRP A 39 5.23 -6.74 3.56
N VAL A 40 5.66 -6.32 4.74
CA VAL A 40 7.07 -5.98 5.02
C VAL A 40 7.74 -7.18 5.68
N LYS A 41 8.43 -7.99 4.85
CA LYS A 41 9.00 -9.27 5.27
C LYS A 41 10.02 -9.13 6.39
N ASP A 42 10.94 -8.17 6.28
CA ASP A 42 12.04 -7.99 7.26
C ASP A 42 11.54 -7.64 8.67
N GLY A 43 10.33 -7.07 8.77
CA GLY A 43 9.72 -6.71 10.06
C GLY A 43 8.50 -7.55 10.41
N SER A 44 8.11 -8.50 9.57
CA SER A 44 6.93 -9.38 9.73
C SER A 44 5.66 -8.61 10.07
N TYR A 45 5.37 -7.57 9.28
CA TYR A 45 4.16 -6.75 9.46
C TYR A 45 3.50 -6.38 8.13
N LEU A 46 2.21 -6.13 8.20
CA LEU A 46 1.42 -5.59 7.08
C LEU A 46 1.29 -4.08 7.22
N LEU A 47 1.52 -3.35 6.12
CA LEU A 47 1.10 -1.96 6.00
C LEU A 47 -0.11 -1.87 5.08
N PHE A 48 -0.99 -0.90 5.35
CA PHE A 48 -2.10 -0.55 4.46
C PHE A 48 -2.51 0.92 4.64
N SER A 49 -3.18 1.46 3.64
CA SER A 49 -3.64 2.85 3.62
C SER A 49 -5.07 2.96 4.14
N ASP A 50 -5.26 3.76 5.18
CA ASP A 50 -6.53 4.27 5.65
C ASP A 50 -6.73 5.67 5.04
N ILE A 51 -7.08 5.69 3.75
CA ILE A 51 -6.93 6.84 2.86
C ILE A 51 -7.68 8.07 3.39
N HIS A 52 -8.98 7.92 3.64
CA HIS A 52 -9.84 9.05 3.99
C HIS A 52 -9.57 9.61 5.39
N ASN A 53 -8.99 8.80 6.26
CA ASN A 53 -8.48 9.24 7.56
C ASN A 53 -7.03 9.75 7.48
N ASN A 54 -6.47 9.79 6.26
CA ASN A 54 -5.11 10.30 6.00
C ASN A 54 -4.01 9.61 6.80
N ARG A 55 -4.16 8.27 7.00
CA ARG A 55 -3.27 7.46 7.82
C ARG A 55 -2.73 6.26 7.05
N ARG A 56 -1.55 5.81 7.42
CA ARG A 56 -1.01 4.49 7.10
C ARG A 56 -1.04 3.64 8.36
N MET A 57 -1.64 2.48 8.25
CA MET A 57 -1.79 1.55 9.35
C MET A 57 -0.73 0.45 9.25
N LYS A 58 -0.35 -0.08 10.40
CA LYS A 58 0.53 -1.23 10.57
C LYS A 58 -0.19 -2.28 11.39
N TRP A 59 -0.23 -3.50 10.89
CA TRP A 59 -0.66 -4.66 11.66
C TRP A 59 0.51 -5.56 11.99
N THR A 60 0.59 -6.01 13.22
CA THR A 60 1.46 -7.09 13.69
C THR A 60 0.65 -8.13 14.42
N ASN A 61 1.21 -9.33 14.57
CA ASN A 61 0.54 -10.39 15.34
C ASN A 61 0.40 -10.03 16.83
N ASP A 62 1.37 -9.27 17.37
CA ASP A 62 1.43 -8.97 18.81
C ASP A 62 0.59 -7.74 19.19
N ASP A 63 0.59 -6.70 18.35
CA ASP A 63 -0.02 -5.40 18.68
C ASP A 63 -1.37 -5.18 17.97
N GLY A 64 -1.74 -6.07 17.03
CA GLY A 64 -2.87 -5.82 16.13
C GLY A 64 -2.61 -4.62 15.21
N VAL A 65 -3.65 -3.81 14.93
CA VAL A 65 -3.55 -2.65 14.04
C VAL A 65 -3.22 -1.38 14.82
N THR A 66 -2.14 -0.71 14.42
CA THR A 66 -1.65 0.56 15.00
C THR A 66 -1.41 1.60 13.90
N ILE A 67 -1.32 2.88 14.26
CA ILE A 67 -0.94 3.94 13.31
C ILE A 67 0.57 3.86 13.07
N PHE A 68 0.97 3.70 11.80
CA PHE A 68 2.37 3.75 11.36
C PHE A 68 2.81 5.17 11.01
N GLN A 69 1.96 5.92 10.34
CA GLN A 69 2.23 7.29 9.90
C GLN A 69 0.94 8.11 9.76
N GLU A 70 0.99 9.35 10.21
CA GLU A 70 -0.07 10.36 10.05
C GLU A 70 0.56 11.77 10.11
N PRO A 71 0.31 12.67 9.13
CA PRO A 71 -0.46 12.45 7.89
C PRO A 71 0.33 11.71 6.81
N THR A 72 -0.36 11.20 5.77
CA THR A 72 0.23 10.48 4.63
C THR A 72 0.05 11.18 3.28
N GLY A 73 -0.60 12.35 3.26
CA GLY A 73 -1.01 12.99 2.02
C GLY A 73 -2.14 12.24 1.30
N TYR A 74 -3.00 11.55 2.04
CA TYR A 74 -4.07 10.69 1.49
C TYR A 74 -3.47 9.61 0.57
N ALA A 75 -2.43 8.92 1.06
CA ALA A 75 -1.81 7.84 0.31
C ALA A 75 -2.77 6.68 0.07
N ASN A 76 -2.70 6.09 -1.13
CA ASN A 76 -3.46 4.92 -1.55
C ASN A 76 -2.52 3.73 -1.72
N GLY A 77 -2.12 3.40 -2.96
CA GLY A 77 -1.25 2.28 -3.27
C GLY A 77 0.10 2.36 -2.58
N LEU A 78 0.54 1.23 -2.03
CA LEU A 78 1.83 1.07 -1.39
C LEU A 78 2.58 -0.10 -2.01
N THR A 79 3.90 0.01 -2.08
CA THR A 79 4.79 -1.13 -2.39
C THR A 79 6.16 -0.91 -1.76
N LEU A 80 7.02 -1.93 -1.83
CA LEU A 80 8.42 -1.79 -1.42
C LEU A 80 9.31 -1.76 -2.67
N ASP A 81 10.32 -0.89 -2.66
CA ASP A 81 11.36 -0.96 -3.68
C ASP A 81 12.35 -2.11 -3.40
N LEU A 82 13.30 -2.32 -4.32
CA LEU A 82 14.29 -3.40 -4.20
C LEU A 82 15.22 -3.27 -2.98
N LYS A 83 15.19 -2.14 -2.27
CA LYS A 83 15.95 -1.90 -1.03
C LYS A 83 15.04 -1.95 0.21
N GLY A 84 13.77 -2.32 0.06
CA GLY A 84 12.80 -2.39 1.14
C GLY A 84 12.30 -1.03 1.62
N ARG A 85 12.44 0.03 0.80
CA ARG A 85 11.90 1.37 1.10
C ARG A 85 10.45 1.47 0.64
N ILE A 86 9.63 2.17 1.39
CA ILE A 86 8.20 2.29 1.09
C ILE A 86 7.98 3.29 -0.03
N LEU A 87 7.27 2.86 -1.07
CA LEU A 87 6.74 3.71 -2.13
C LEU A 87 5.26 3.93 -1.90
N ALA A 88 4.77 5.15 -2.12
CA ALA A 88 3.38 5.51 -1.91
C ALA A 88 2.85 6.43 -3.02
N CYS A 89 1.61 6.17 -3.45
CA CYS A 89 0.84 7.06 -4.30
C CYS A 89 0.03 8.02 -3.42
N GLU A 90 0.37 9.31 -3.41
CA GLU A 90 -0.28 10.32 -2.57
C GLU A 90 -1.31 11.13 -3.38
N HIS A 91 -2.59 11.01 -3.02
CA HIS A 91 -3.70 11.68 -3.71
C HIS A 91 -3.70 13.21 -3.48
N GLY A 92 -3.50 13.66 -2.25
CA GLY A 92 -3.58 15.07 -1.89
C GLY A 92 -2.54 15.92 -2.62
N PRO A 93 -1.24 15.68 -2.44
CA PRO A 93 -0.18 16.40 -3.15
C PRO A 93 -0.02 15.95 -4.61
N ARG A 94 -0.70 14.87 -5.07
CA ARG A 94 -0.68 14.37 -6.45
C ARG A 94 0.72 13.98 -6.90
N ARG A 95 1.32 13.05 -6.17
CA ARG A 95 2.70 12.62 -6.37
C ARG A 95 2.92 11.18 -5.96
N VAL A 96 4.03 10.60 -6.41
CA VAL A 96 4.59 9.35 -5.90
C VAL A 96 5.79 9.70 -5.02
N THR A 97 5.84 9.10 -3.84
CA THR A 97 6.91 9.31 -2.87
C THR A 97 7.62 8.02 -2.52
N ARG A 98 8.82 8.16 -1.98
CA ARG A 98 9.60 7.09 -1.38
C ARG A 98 10.01 7.50 0.02
N GLN A 99 9.74 6.64 0.99
CA GLN A 99 10.15 6.81 2.38
C GLN A 99 11.32 5.87 2.69
N ASP A 100 12.43 6.44 3.10
CA ASP A 100 13.60 5.69 3.54
C ASP A 100 13.41 5.12 4.95
N LYS A 101 14.33 4.23 5.39
CA LYS A 101 14.21 3.53 6.68
C LYS A 101 14.34 4.46 7.90
N ASP A 102 14.96 5.62 7.73
CA ASP A 102 15.05 6.69 8.74
C ASP A 102 13.83 7.59 8.78
N GLY A 103 12.85 7.36 7.88
CA GLY A 103 11.61 8.11 7.77
C GLY A 103 11.67 9.29 6.80
N GLU A 104 12.82 9.59 6.18
CA GLU A 104 12.93 10.66 5.19
C GLU A 104 12.06 10.34 3.96
N ILE A 105 11.29 11.34 3.50
CA ILE A 105 10.39 11.22 2.35
C ILE A 105 10.93 12.04 1.19
N THR A 106 11.20 11.36 0.07
CA THR A 106 11.59 11.97 -1.21
C THR A 106 10.48 11.86 -2.25
N VAL A 107 10.31 12.90 -3.09
CA VAL A 107 9.38 12.87 -4.22
C VAL A 107 10.06 12.12 -5.38
N VAL A 108 9.40 11.07 -5.87
CA VAL A 108 9.87 10.27 -7.01
C VAL A 108 9.28 10.78 -8.32
N ALA A 109 7.99 11.10 -8.32
CA ALA A 109 7.29 11.66 -9.49
C ALA A 109 6.16 12.58 -9.03
N ALA A 110 6.02 13.75 -9.68
CA ALA A 110 4.91 14.67 -9.44
C ALA A 110 4.35 15.26 -10.75
N SER A 111 5.02 15.05 -11.88
CA SER A 111 4.60 15.57 -13.18
C SER A 111 5.10 14.69 -14.32
N PHE A 112 4.43 14.82 -15.46
CA PHE A 112 4.84 14.24 -16.74
C PHE A 112 4.74 15.29 -17.83
N ARG A 113 5.82 15.52 -18.60
CA ARG A 113 5.90 16.53 -19.67
C ARG A 113 5.42 17.93 -19.25
N GLY A 114 5.79 18.36 -18.02
CA GLY A 114 5.42 19.66 -17.47
C GLY A 114 3.99 19.75 -16.90
N THR A 115 3.19 18.71 -17.04
CA THR A 115 1.84 18.63 -16.47
C THR A 115 1.88 17.85 -15.16
N ARG A 116 1.24 18.38 -14.11
CA ARG A 116 1.12 17.71 -12.82
C ARG A 116 0.34 16.40 -12.97
N LEU A 117 0.74 15.38 -12.22
CA LEU A 117 -0.01 14.11 -12.13
C LEU A 117 -1.45 14.37 -11.69
N ASN A 118 -2.35 13.44 -12.02
CA ASN A 118 -3.76 13.56 -11.66
C ASN A 118 -3.99 13.09 -10.22
N ARG A 119 -3.99 11.79 -10.02
CA ARG A 119 -4.29 11.17 -8.73
C ARG A 119 -3.65 9.79 -8.68
N PRO A 120 -2.30 9.71 -8.56
CA PRO A 120 -1.61 8.42 -8.53
C PRO A 120 -2.30 7.45 -7.57
N ASN A 121 -2.64 6.25 -8.06
CA ASN A 121 -3.53 5.36 -7.34
C ASN A 121 -2.80 4.11 -6.83
N ASP A 122 -2.28 3.26 -7.71
CA ASP A 122 -1.58 2.04 -7.32
C ASP A 122 -0.19 1.97 -7.97
N ILE A 123 0.73 1.19 -7.37
CA ILE A 123 2.13 1.18 -7.76
C ILE A 123 2.75 -0.20 -7.58
N VAL A 124 3.61 -0.58 -8.55
CA VAL A 124 4.44 -1.79 -8.48
C VAL A 124 5.88 -1.50 -8.89
N VAL A 125 6.79 -2.33 -8.42
CA VAL A 125 8.22 -2.29 -8.77
C VAL A 125 8.59 -3.52 -9.57
N LYS A 126 9.15 -3.31 -10.75
CA LYS A 126 9.72 -4.37 -11.58
C LYS A 126 11.09 -4.82 -11.03
N SER A 127 11.51 -6.02 -11.38
CA SER A 127 12.78 -6.61 -10.92
C SER A 127 14.04 -5.83 -11.31
N ASP A 128 13.96 -4.92 -12.30
CA ASP A 128 15.05 -4.00 -12.68
C ASP A 128 15.02 -2.67 -11.91
N GLY A 129 14.05 -2.47 -11.02
CA GLY A 129 13.86 -1.26 -10.22
C GLY A 129 12.98 -0.20 -10.86
N CYS A 130 12.48 -0.41 -12.08
CA CYS A 130 11.51 0.49 -12.69
C CYS A 130 10.20 0.49 -11.92
N LEU A 131 9.62 1.68 -11.74
CA LEU A 131 8.34 1.88 -11.06
C LEU A 131 7.24 2.05 -12.10
N TYR A 132 6.14 1.34 -11.90
CA TYR A 132 4.92 1.51 -12.69
C TYR A 132 3.79 1.88 -11.75
N PHE A 133 3.09 2.95 -12.05
CA PHE A 133 1.94 3.39 -11.26
C PHE A 133 0.80 3.83 -12.18
N THR A 134 -0.40 3.70 -11.67
CA THR A 134 -1.60 4.21 -12.32
C THR A 134 -1.85 5.66 -11.91
N ASP A 135 -2.28 6.48 -12.86
CA ASP A 135 -2.62 7.89 -12.62
C ASP A 135 -3.97 8.21 -13.27
N PRO A 136 -5.08 7.68 -12.73
CA PRO A 136 -6.39 7.88 -13.30
C PRO A 136 -6.76 9.36 -13.30
N GLY A 137 -7.41 9.80 -14.38
CA GLY A 137 -8.01 11.14 -14.44
C GLY A 137 -9.02 11.31 -13.30
N ALA A 138 -9.15 12.52 -12.79
CA ALA A 138 -10.27 12.83 -11.92
C ALA A 138 -11.58 12.69 -12.71
N PRO A 139 -12.63 12.08 -12.13
CA PRO A 139 -13.94 12.09 -12.73
C PRO A 139 -14.51 13.50 -12.83
#